data_1f66645dde23d0edf6ba1776302dd731
#
_entry.id   1f66645dde23d0edf6ba1776302dd731
#
_cell.length_a   1.000
_cell.length_b   1.000
_cell.length_c   1.000
_cell.angle_alpha   90.00
_cell.angle_beta   90.00
_cell.angle_gamma   90.00
#
_symmetry.space_group_name_H-M   'P 1'
#
loop_
_entity.id
_entity.type
_entity.pdbx_description
1 polymer ?
#
loop_
_entity_poly.entity_id
_entity_poly.type
_entity_poly.pdbx_seq_one_letter_code
_entity_poly.pdbx_strand_id
1 'polypeptide(L)'
;MKWLPPAASTFAPNVDFVLTLITIISVVSCVLISFMLIYFVIKYRRKTDNDPTPAITHNTFLETLWTVIPTILCIVIFLYGYVYYDEYTTTPKNAYEINVTGQSWIWTFDYSNGKKTLNELYVPINQPIRLVMQSKDVLHSFFVPAFRVKQDVVGGRYTFINFTATQEGVFKIYCTEYCGTGHSDMGGKVHVLSKDKYAAWQSDSGSKIVNASADIPLDQVGAELRNSKGCVVCHNIDGAAGGTGPTWKGL
;
A
#
# COMPACT_ATOMS: atom_id res chain seq x y z
N MET A 1 -8.80 -13.63 -7.14
CA MET A 1 -10.04 -13.19 -6.42
C MET A 1 -10.46 -11.84 -6.97
N LYS A 2 -11.74 -11.69 -7.40
CA LYS A 2 -12.23 -10.42 -8.01
C LYS A 2 -12.38 -9.24 -7.02
N TRP A 3 -12.23 -9.50 -5.72
CA TRP A 3 -12.35 -8.48 -4.66
C TRP A 3 -11.02 -7.79 -4.29
N LEU A 4 -9.89 -8.31 -4.79
CA LEU A 4 -8.58 -7.66 -4.64
C LEU A 4 -8.32 -6.71 -5.82
N PRO A 5 -7.52 -5.64 -5.62
CA PRO A 5 -7.01 -4.83 -6.70
C PRO A 5 -6.19 -5.66 -7.70
N PRO A 6 -5.98 -5.20 -8.95
CA PRO A 6 -5.11 -5.88 -9.91
C PRO A 6 -3.74 -6.20 -9.29
N ALA A 7 -3.19 -7.37 -9.58
CA ALA A 7 -1.84 -7.74 -9.20
C ALA A 7 -0.88 -7.19 -10.28
N ALA A 8 -0.32 -5.99 -10.04
CA ALA A 8 0.43 -5.25 -11.05
C ALA A 8 1.93 -5.12 -10.73
N SER A 9 2.47 -6.00 -9.87
CA SER A 9 3.90 -6.12 -9.60
C SER A 9 4.33 -7.57 -9.57
N THR A 10 5.64 -7.84 -9.66
CA THR A 10 6.21 -9.19 -9.50
C THR A 10 5.92 -9.78 -8.12
N PHE A 11 5.80 -8.94 -7.11
CA PHE A 11 5.57 -9.33 -5.72
C PHE A 11 4.10 -9.63 -5.40
N ALA A 12 3.16 -9.01 -6.11
CA ALA A 12 1.74 -9.11 -5.80
C ALA A 12 1.17 -10.54 -5.81
N PRO A 13 1.50 -11.45 -6.76
CA PRO A 13 1.03 -12.82 -6.73
C PRO A 13 1.45 -13.62 -5.48
N ASN A 14 2.66 -13.37 -4.97
CA ASN A 14 3.20 -14.04 -3.79
C ASN A 14 2.42 -13.65 -2.53
N VAL A 15 2.14 -12.36 -2.37
CA VAL A 15 1.30 -11.85 -1.26
C VAL A 15 -0.12 -12.39 -1.37
N ASP A 16 -0.71 -12.40 -2.57
CA ASP A 16 -2.06 -12.93 -2.80
C ASP A 16 -2.16 -14.42 -2.50
N PHE A 17 -1.10 -15.19 -2.79
CA PHE A 17 -1.03 -16.60 -2.42
C PHE A 17 -1.07 -16.80 -0.91
N VAL A 18 -0.19 -16.10 -0.16
CA VAL A 18 -0.14 -16.22 1.31
C VAL A 18 -1.45 -15.75 1.94
N LEU A 19 -2.01 -14.64 1.46
CA LEU A 19 -3.30 -14.12 1.93
C LEU A 19 -4.42 -15.16 1.70
N THR A 20 -4.43 -15.79 0.52
CA THR A 20 -5.41 -16.82 0.19
C THR A 20 -5.25 -18.05 1.08
N LEU A 21 -4.02 -18.51 1.30
CA LEU A 21 -3.72 -19.63 2.18
C LEU A 21 -4.21 -19.38 3.61
N ILE A 22 -3.85 -18.22 4.18
CA ILE A 22 -4.27 -17.83 5.53
C ILE A 22 -5.80 -17.72 5.61
N THR A 23 -6.43 -17.13 4.59
CA THR A 23 -7.90 -16.99 4.55
C THR A 23 -8.59 -18.35 4.53
N ILE A 24 -8.12 -19.30 3.71
CA ILE A 24 -8.67 -20.66 3.67
C ILE A 24 -8.52 -21.36 5.05
N ILE A 25 -7.32 -21.32 5.62
CA ILE A 25 -7.05 -21.92 6.95
C ILE A 25 -7.98 -21.31 8.00
N SER A 26 -8.12 -19.97 7.99
CA SER A 26 -8.97 -19.26 8.98
C SER A 26 -10.44 -19.62 8.82
N VAL A 27 -10.96 -19.66 7.60
CA VAL A 27 -12.36 -20.02 7.33
C VAL A 27 -12.63 -21.46 7.74
N VAL A 28 -11.78 -22.40 7.35
CA VAL A 28 -11.93 -23.82 7.71
C VAL A 28 -11.89 -24.00 9.23
N SER A 29 -10.93 -23.38 9.90
CA SER A 29 -10.83 -23.45 11.37
C SER A 29 -12.05 -22.83 12.06
N CYS A 30 -12.50 -21.68 11.60
CA CYS A 30 -13.69 -21.01 12.17
C CYS A 30 -14.94 -21.86 12.01
N VAL A 31 -15.18 -22.44 10.83
CA VAL A 31 -16.32 -23.32 10.56
C VAL A 31 -16.25 -24.59 11.44
N LEU A 32 -15.07 -25.22 11.51
CA LEU A 32 -14.86 -26.41 12.33
C LEU A 32 -15.15 -26.15 13.82
N ILE A 33 -14.55 -25.10 14.37
CA ILE A 33 -14.71 -24.73 15.78
C ILE A 33 -16.18 -24.39 16.08
N SER A 34 -16.82 -23.58 15.21
CA SER A 34 -18.23 -23.21 15.38
C SER A 34 -19.14 -24.43 15.34
N PHE A 35 -18.90 -25.35 14.39
CA PHE A 35 -19.63 -26.61 14.31
C PHE A 35 -19.46 -27.45 15.58
N MET A 36 -18.22 -27.63 16.05
CA MET A 36 -17.93 -28.39 17.26
C MET A 36 -18.58 -27.78 18.50
N LEU A 37 -18.55 -26.46 18.63
CA LEU A 37 -19.22 -25.76 19.74
C LEU A 37 -20.74 -26.04 19.76
N ILE A 38 -21.39 -25.84 18.59
CA ILE A 38 -22.83 -26.08 18.45
C ILE A 38 -23.15 -27.57 18.74
N TYR A 39 -22.36 -28.49 18.18
CA TYR A 39 -22.53 -29.92 18.41
C TYR A 39 -22.44 -30.27 19.88
N PHE A 40 -21.44 -29.76 20.61
CA PHE A 40 -21.28 -30.05 22.04
C PHE A 40 -22.39 -29.44 22.89
N VAL A 41 -22.83 -28.21 22.58
CA VAL A 41 -23.96 -27.61 23.29
C VAL A 41 -25.23 -28.45 23.13
N ILE A 42 -25.51 -28.97 21.95
CA ILE A 42 -26.68 -29.79 21.69
C ILE A 42 -26.53 -31.17 22.36
N LYS A 43 -25.36 -31.83 22.12
CA LYS A 43 -25.12 -33.20 22.58
C LYS A 43 -25.03 -33.33 24.10
N TYR A 44 -24.34 -32.40 24.75
CA TYR A 44 -24.05 -32.42 26.17
C TYR A 44 -24.96 -31.51 27.00
N ARG A 45 -26.05 -31.02 26.39
CA ARG A 45 -27.07 -30.26 27.10
C ARG A 45 -27.62 -31.09 28.27
N ARG A 46 -27.55 -30.55 29.51
CA ARG A 46 -28.13 -31.17 30.71
C ARG A 46 -29.63 -31.33 30.53
N LYS A 47 -30.13 -32.54 30.78
CA LYS A 47 -31.56 -32.88 30.64
C LYS A 47 -32.23 -32.99 31.99
N THR A 48 -31.52 -33.50 33.01
CA THR A 48 -32.01 -33.66 34.38
C THR A 48 -30.95 -33.20 35.37
N ASP A 49 -31.37 -32.92 36.64
CA ASP A 49 -30.44 -32.48 37.68
C ASP A 49 -29.45 -33.57 38.10
N ASN A 50 -29.78 -34.84 37.87
CA ASN A 50 -28.98 -36.00 38.23
C ASN A 50 -28.20 -36.60 37.03
N ASP A 51 -28.10 -35.89 35.91
CA ASP A 51 -27.34 -36.40 34.76
C ASP A 51 -25.85 -36.61 35.15
N PRO A 52 -25.29 -37.83 34.95
CA PRO A 52 -23.91 -38.11 35.32
C PRO A 52 -22.95 -37.35 34.39
N THR A 53 -21.98 -36.69 35.00
CA THR A 53 -20.89 -36.04 34.24
C THR A 53 -19.63 -36.90 34.43
N PRO A 54 -19.15 -37.63 33.38
CA PRO A 54 -17.91 -38.39 33.48
C PRO A 54 -16.72 -37.47 33.69
N ALA A 55 -15.83 -37.81 34.61
CA ALA A 55 -14.59 -37.06 34.88
C ALA A 55 -13.52 -37.41 33.83
N ILE A 56 -13.65 -36.84 32.60
CA ILE A 56 -12.65 -36.96 31.58
C ILE A 56 -11.64 -35.82 31.81
N THR A 57 -10.42 -36.16 32.25
CA THR A 57 -9.39 -35.17 32.61
C THR A 57 -8.37 -34.91 31.52
N HIS A 58 -8.11 -35.88 30.65
CA HIS A 58 -7.16 -35.73 29.55
C HIS A 58 -7.42 -36.73 28.42
N ASN A 59 -6.89 -36.44 27.24
CA ASN A 59 -6.82 -37.34 26.09
C ASN A 59 -5.57 -37.03 25.27
N THR A 60 -4.51 -37.78 25.49
CA THR A 60 -3.19 -37.56 24.88
C THR A 60 -3.25 -37.54 23.36
N PHE A 61 -4.11 -38.35 22.72
CA PHE A 61 -4.26 -38.35 21.27
C PHE A 61 -4.83 -37.01 20.77
N LEU A 62 -5.91 -36.52 21.37
CA LEU A 62 -6.49 -35.23 20.99
C LEU A 62 -5.53 -34.07 21.28
N GLU A 63 -4.85 -34.11 22.43
CA GLU A 63 -3.88 -33.07 22.83
C GLU A 63 -2.72 -33.01 21.86
N THR A 64 -2.18 -34.16 21.44
CA THR A 64 -1.15 -34.21 20.41
C THR A 64 -1.66 -33.68 19.06
N LEU A 65 -2.89 -34.06 18.67
CA LEU A 65 -3.46 -33.64 17.37
C LEU A 65 -3.62 -32.13 17.28
N TRP A 66 -4.24 -31.49 18.28
CA TRP A 66 -4.46 -30.05 18.26
C TRP A 66 -3.20 -29.22 18.53
N THR A 67 -2.12 -29.83 19.01
CA THR A 67 -0.81 -29.20 19.15
C THR A 67 0.00 -29.31 17.85
N VAL A 68 0.10 -30.52 17.30
CA VAL A 68 0.97 -30.79 16.13
C VAL A 68 0.43 -30.14 14.85
N ILE A 69 -0.88 -30.25 14.58
CA ILE A 69 -1.46 -29.70 13.35
C ILE A 69 -1.29 -28.17 13.27
N PRO A 70 -1.69 -27.36 14.26
CA PRO A 70 -1.46 -25.92 14.23
C PRO A 70 0.03 -25.55 14.17
N THR A 71 0.89 -26.30 14.86
CA THR A 71 2.34 -26.07 14.82
C THR A 71 2.89 -26.23 13.40
N ILE A 72 2.51 -27.30 12.69
CA ILE A 72 2.92 -27.51 11.29
C ILE A 72 2.38 -26.37 10.42
N LEU A 73 1.12 -25.97 10.56
CA LEU A 73 0.54 -24.86 9.80
C LEU A 73 1.28 -23.54 10.07
N CYS A 74 1.63 -23.25 11.31
CA CYS A 74 2.43 -22.06 11.67
C CYS A 74 3.82 -22.11 11.02
N ILE A 75 4.48 -23.27 11.00
CA ILE A 75 5.79 -23.43 10.33
C ILE A 75 5.65 -23.18 8.84
N VAL A 76 4.63 -23.73 8.18
CA VAL A 76 4.38 -23.52 6.75
C VAL A 76 4.17 -22.04 6.43
N ILE A 77 3.29 -21.37 7.20
CA ILE A 77 3.02 -19.94 7.02
C ILE A 77 4.30 -19.11 7.25
N PHE A 78 5.07 -19.45 8.29
CA PHE A 78 6.34 -18.78 8.59
C PHE A 78 7.34 -18.92 7.45
N LEU A 79 7.52 -20.11 6.90
CA LEU A 79 8.50 -20.35 5.82
C LEU A 79 8.13 -19.55 4.55
N TYR A 80 6.85 -19.56 4.14
CA TYR A 80 6.41 -18.74 3.01
C TYR A 80 6.56 -17.24 3.30
N GLY A 81 6.15 -16.80 4.49
CA GLY A 81 6.28 -15.41 4.90
C GLY A 81 7.74 -14.95 4.92
N TYR A 82 8.65 -15.78 5.44
CA TYR A 82 10.08 -15.48 5.48
C TYR A 82 10.71 -15.35 4.08
N VAL A 83 10.45 -16.29 3.19
CA VAL A 83 10.98 -16.26 1.81
C VAL A 83 10.52 -15.00 1.06
N TYR A 84 9.24 -14.66 1.16
CA TYR A 84 8.71 -13.48 0.49
C TYR A 84 9.12 -12.17 1.15
N TYR A 85 9.33 -12.16 2.47
CA TYR A 85 9.89 -11.02 3.19
C TYR A 85 11.33 -10.74 2.77
N ASP A 86 12.15 -11.78 2.64
CA ASP A 86 13.53 -11.65 2.18
C ASP A 86 13.60 -11.09 0.75
N GLU A 87 12.75 -11.61 -0.17
CA GLU A 87 12.60 -11.06 -1.53
C GLU A 87 12.18 -9.58 -1.51
N TYR A 88 11.24 -9.22 -0.65
CA TYR A 88 10.72 -7.85 -0.54
C TYR A 88 11.78 -6.87 0.00
N THR A 89 12.59 -7.28 0.96
CA THR A 89 13.59 -6.41 1.60
C THR A 89 14.89 -6.34 0.83
N THR A 90 15.20 -7.35 -0.01
CA THR A 90 16.42 -7.39 -0.81
C THR A 90 16.32 -6.45 -2.00
N THR A 91 17.24 -5.49 -2.09
CA THR A 91 17.28 -4.55 -3.22
C THR A 91 17.93 -5.22 -4.43
N PRO A 92 17.24 -5.28 -5.60
CA PRO A 92 17.83 -5.76 -6.83
C PRO A 92 19.03 -4.89 -7.27
N LYS A 93 20.11 -5.52 -7.77
CA LYS A 93 21.36 -4.81 -8.14
C LYS A 93 21.17 -3.70 -9.18
N ASN A 94 20.14 -3.79 -10.04
CA ASN A 94 19.87 -2.84 -11.12
C ASN A 94 18.62 -1.99 -10.83
N ALA A 95 18.27 -1.80 -9.56
CA ALA A 95 17.12 -1.00 -9.18
C ALA A 95 17.36 0.49 -9.51
N TYR A 96 16.37 1.10 -10.18
CA TYR A 96 16.36 2.54 -10.40
C TYR A 96 15.86 3.24 -9.13
N GLU A 97 16.70 4.12 -8.56
CA GLU A 97 16.36 4.83 -7.33
C GLU A 97 15.54 6.09 -7.60
N ILE A 98 14.51 6.30 -6.79
CA ILE A 98 13.68 7.51 -6.76
C ILE A 98 13.57 7.93 -5.30
N ASN A 99 13.93 9.17 -4.99
CA ASN A 99 13.75 9.70 -3.65
C ASN A 99 12.30 10.16 -3.46
N VAL A 100 11.72 9.79 -2.31
CA VAL A 100 10.35 10.14 -1.95
C VAL A 100 10.35 10.92 -0.65
N THR A 101 9.72 12.07 -0.67
CA THR A 101 9.52 12.87 0.53
C THR A 101 8.02 12.91 0.85
N GLY A 102 7.65 12.43 2.04
CA GLY A 102 6.33 12.66 2.63
C GLY A 102 6.32 13.95 3.43
N GLN A 103 5.29 14.74 3.24
CA GLN A 103 5.01 15.95 4.03
C GLN A 103 3.49 16.14 4.03
N SER A 104 2.91 16.65 5.10
CA SER A 104 1.45 16.84 5.23
C SER A 104 0.91 17.81 4.18
N TRP A 105 0.18 17.38 3.18
CA TRP A 105 -0.36 16.06 2.85
C TRP A 105 -0.03 15.75 1.39
N ILE A 106 1.26 15.72 1.06
CA ILE A 106 1.83 15.68 -0.30
C ILE A 106 2.93 14.62 -0.34
N TRP A 107 3.02 13.91 -1.48
CA TRP A 107 4.15 13.09 -1.87
C TRP A 107 4.99 13.82 -2.91
N THR A 108 6.28 14.00 -2.66
CA THR A 108 7.25 14.52 -3.63
C THR A 108 8.15 13.40 -4.11
N PHE A 109 8.34 13.29 -5.43
CA PHE A 109 9.22 12.31 -6.05
C PHE A 109 10.36 13.02 -6.77
N ASP A 110 11.60 12.73 -6.38
CA ASP A 110 12.81 13.30 -6.93
C ASP A 110 13.57 12.23 -7.72
N TYR A 111 13.76 12.46 -9.01
CA TYR A 111 14.42 11.54 -9.94
C TYR A 111 15.89 11.89 -10.12
N SER A 112 16.73 10.89 -10.50
CA SER A 112 18.18 11.08 -10.71
C SER A 112 18.54 12.10 -11.81
N ASN A 113 17.62 12.34 -12.77
CA ASN A 113 17.79 13.36 -13.81
C ASN A 113 17.42 14.80 -13.35
N GLY A 114 17.13 15.00 -12.08
CA GLY A 114 16.73 16.29 -11.50
C GLY A 114 15.24 16.62 -11.62
N LYS A 115 14.45 15.79 -12.31
CA LYS A 115 13.01 15.97 -12.42
C LYS A 115 12.33 15.75 -11.06
N LYS A 116 11.30 16.57 -10.78
CA LYS A 116 10.47 16.46 -9.57
C LYS A 116 9.01 16.40 -9.96
N THR A 117 8.25 15.54 -9.26
CA THR A 117 6.80 15.47 -9.42
C THR A 117 6.11 15.48 -8.05
N LEU A 118 4.86 15.92 -8.01
CA LEU A 118 4.02 15.96 -6.82
C LEU A 118 2.83 15.03 -6.99
N ASN A 119 2.65 14.10 -6.03
CA ASN A 119 1.58 13.11 -6.01
C ASN A 119 1.48 12.19 -7.25
N GLU A 120 2.42 12.30 -8.18
CA GLU A 120 2.47 11.55 -9.45
C GLU A 120 3.84 10.88 -9.58
N LEU A 121 3.89 9.56 -9.38
CA LEU A 121 5.10 8.75 -9.53
C LEU A 121 5.11 8.12 -10.92
N TYR A 122 6.18 8.32 -11.68
CA TYR A 122 6.35 7.74 -13.01
C TYR A 122 7.44 6.67 -12.97
N VAL A 123 7.13 5.47 -13.46
CA VAL A 123 8.07 4.35 -13.50
C VAL A 123 7.95 3.57 -14.80
N PRO A 124 9.04 3.00 -15.33
CA PRO A 124 8.98 2.12 -16.49
C PRO A 124 8.50 0.72 -16.08
N ILE A 125 7.76 0.08 -16.98
CA ILE A 125 7.36 -1.33 -16.82
C ILE A 125 8.59 -2.26 -16.82
N ASN A 126 8.53 -3.35 -16.04
CA ASN A 126 9.54 -4.40 -15.96
C ASN A 126 10.95 -3.92 -15.57
N GLN A 127 11.05 -2.76 -14.89
CA GLN A 127 12.28 -2.25 -14.31
C GLN A 127 12.17 -2.31 -12.79
N PRO A 128 13.15 -2.92 -12.11
CA PRO A 128 13.22 -2.84 -10.66
C PRO A 128 13.36 -1.39 -10.18
N ILE A 129 12.52 -1.00 -9.24
CA ILE A 129 12.47 0.34 -8.65
C ILE A 129 12.80 0.21 -7.16
N ARG A 130 13.60 1.13 -6.66
CA ARG A 130 13.82 1.35 -5.23
C ARG A 130 13.36 2.76 -4.87
N LEU A 131 12.35 2.86 -4.02
CA LEU A 131 11.98 4.14 -3.42
C LEU A 131 12.79 4.33 -2.13
N VAL A 132 13.52 5.43 -2.04
CA VAL A 132 14.23 5.88 -0.84
C VAL A 132 13.39 6.97 -0.21
N MET A 133 12.79 6.69 0.95
CA MET A 133 11.72 7.50 1.50
C MET A 133 12.10 8.13 2.84
N GLN A 134 11.70 9.39 3.05
CA GLN A 134 11.81 10.09 4.33
C GLN A 134 10.61 11.01 4.53
N SER A 135 10.28 11.28 5.79
CA SER A 135 9.30 12.31 6.16
C SER A 135 10.00 13.61 6.58
N LYS A 136 9.40 14.75 6.24
CA LYS A 136 9.82 16.08 6.70
C LYS A 136 9.10 16.54 7.97
N ASP A 137 8.03 15.87 8.35
CA ASP A 137 7.21 16.27 9.49
C ASP A 137 6.79 15.07 10.35
N VAL A 138 5.59 14.54 10.16
CA VAL A 138 5.04 13.44 10.95
C VAL A 138 5.25 12.09 10.25
N LEU A 139 4.87 11.01 10.91
CA LEU A 139 4.85 9.68 10.32
C LEU A 139 3.79 9.62 9.21
N HIS A 140 4.18 9.08 8.05
CA HIS A 140 3.30 8.70 6.95
C HIS A 140 3.51 7.23 6.60
N SER A 141 2.68 6.66 5.74
CA SER A 141 2.90 5.31 5.21
C SER A 141 2.54 5.27 3.74
N PHE A 142 3.53 4.95 2.91
CA PHE A 142 3.37 4.86 1.47
C PHE A 142 2.81 3.49 1.09
N PHE A 143 1.67 3.44 0.43
CA PHE A 143 0.98 2.21 0.08
C PHE A 143 0.46 2.23 -1.35
N VAL A 144 0.83 1.20 -2.14
CA VAL A 144 0.29 0.95 -3.48
C VAL A 144 -0.40 -0.40 -3.48
N PRO A 145 -1.74 -0.45 -3.32
CA PRO A 145 -2.48 -1.71 -3.22
C PRO A 145 -2.28 -2.66 -4.39
N ALA A 146 -2.22 -2.12 -5.63
CA ALA A 146 -2.02 -2.92 -6.83
C ALA A 146 -0.66 -3.63 -6.88
N PHE A 147 0.33 -3.11 -6.16
CA PHE A 147 1.68 -3.69 -6.07
C PHE A 147 1.88 -4.54 -4.81
N ARG A 148 0.94 -4.52 -3.86
CA ARG A 148 1.04 -5.16 -2.53
C ARG A 148 2.26 -4.68 -1.74
N VAL A 149 2.71 -3.44 -1.94
CA VAL A 149 3.84 -2.85 -1.22
C VAL A 149 3.37 -1.73 -0.30
N LYS A 150 3.84 -1.77 0.94
CA LYS A 150 3.56 -0.77 1.97
C LYS A 150 4.80 -0.57 2.84
N GLN A 151 5.13 0.69 3.14
CA GLN A 151 6.23 1.01 4.06
C GLN A 151 5.97 2.35 4.74
N ASP A 152 6.26 2.39 6.03
CA ASP A 152 6.19 3.61 6.81
C ASP A 152 7.31 4.57 6.41
N VAL A 153 6.96 5.86 6.35
CA VAL A 153 7.85 6.96 5.96
C VAL A 153 8.08 7.82 7.20
N VAL A 154 9.24 7.62 7.79
CA VAL A 154 9.58 8.09 9.15
C VAL A 154 10.47 9.33 9.08
N GLY A 155 10.22 10.30 9.96
CA GLY A 155 11.09 11.47 10.13
C GLY A 155 12.46 11.08 10.72
N GLY A 156 13.52 11.73 10.24
CA GLY A 156 14.88 11.53 10.75
C GLY A 156 15.59 10.23 10.33
N ARG A 157 14.96 9.40 9.50
CA ARG A 157 15.56 8.18 8.94
C ARG A 157 15.05 7.88 7.54
N TYR A 158 15.84 7.12 6.78
CA TYR A 158 15.40 6.59 5.49
C TYR A 158 14.74 5.23 5.65
N THR A 159 13.66 5.03 4.89
CA THR A 159 12.98 3.75 4.70
C THR A 159 12.93 3.40 3.22
N PHE A 160 12.71 2.14 2.87
CA PHE A 160 12.87 1.67 1.50
C PHE A 160 11.70 0.78 1.06
N ILE A 161 11.29 0.93 -0.19
CA ILE A 161 10.40 -0.01 -0.89
C ILE A 161 11.08 -0.44 -2.18
N ASN A 162 11.07 -1.75 -2.43
CA ASN A 162 11.47 -2.32 -3.72
C ASN A 162 10.25 -2.89 -4.43
N PHE A 163 10.11 -2.65 -5.72
CA PHE A 163 9.09 -3.29 -6.55
C PHE A 163 9.47 -3.27 -8.03
N THR A 164 8.85 -4.19 -8.79
CA THR A 164 8.89 -4.17 -10.26
C THR A 164 7.45 -4.19 -10.76
N ALA A 165 7.02 -3.13 -11.44
CA ALA A 165 5.69 -3.07 -12.03
C ALA A 165 5.60 -3.96 -13.28
N THR A 166 4.53 -4.75 -13.40
CA THR A 166 4.34 -5.74 -14.48
C THR A 166 3.22 -5.38 -15.45
N GLN A 167 2.46 -4.31 -15.17
CA GLN A 167 1.35 -3.87 -16.01
C GLN A 167 1.44 -2.36 -16.22
N GLU A 168 1.29 -1.91 -17.48
CA GLU A 168 1.11 -0.49 -17.80
C GLU A 168 -0.24 -0.01 -17.24
N GLY A 169 -0.29 1.25 -16.83
CA GLY A 169 -1.52 1.87 -16.33
C GLY A 169 -1.27 2.88 -15.22
N VAL A 170 -2.36 3.31 -14.61
CA VAL A 170 -2.35 4.27 -13.51
C VAL A 170 -2.91 3.61 -12.26
N PHE A 171 -2.12 3.57 -11.20
CA PHE A 171 -2.46 2.93 -9.93
C PHE A 171 -2.47 3.96 -8.80
N LYS A 172 -3.33 3.77 -7.81
CA LYS A 172 -3.45 4.70 -6.68
C LYS A 172 -2.34 4.50 -5.65
N ILE A 173 -1.85 5.62 -5.11
CA ILE A 173 -1.04 5.69 -3.89
C ILE A 173 -1.95 6.17 -2.76
N TYR A 174 -1.75 5.62 -1.56
CA TYR A 174 -2.43 6.05 -0.34
C TYR A 174 -1.40 6.34 0.75
N CYS A 175 -1.74 7.26 1.65
CA CYS A 175 -1.14 7.33 2.97
C CYS A 175 -1.95 6.42 3.91
N THR A 176 -1.30 5.48 4.60
CA THR A 176 -1.96 4.49 5.47
C THR A 176 -1.47 4.58 6.92
N GLU A 177 -0.91 5.72 7.31
CA GLU A 177 -0.64 6.07 8.70
C GLU A 177 -1.18 7.47 8.98
N TYR A 178 -1.94 7.64 10.07
CA TYR A 178 -2.59 8.91 10.36
C TYR A 178 -1.58 10.05 10.50
N CYS A 179 -1.69 11.06 9.65
CA CYS A 179 -0.76 12.18 9.53
C CYS A 179 -1.42 13.56 9.68
N GLY A 180 -2.59 13.62 10.30
CA GLY A 180 -3.32 14.88 10.56
C GLY A 180 -4.59 15.04 9.75
N THR A 181 -5.16 16.24 9.72
CA THR A 181 -6.51 16.55 9.21
C THR A 181 -6.70 16.15 7.73
N GLY A 182 -5.70 16.37 6.88
CA GLY A 182 -5.75 16.02 5.44
C GLY A 182 -5.29 14.59 5.13
N HIS A 183 -5.21 13.69 6.13
CA HIS A 183 -4.76 12.31 5.94
C HIS A 183 -5.53 11.56 4.85
N SER A 184 -6.85 11.70 4.80
CA SER A 184 -7.70 11.01 3.82
C SER A 184 -7.44 11.48 2.38
N ASP A 185 -6.94 12.69 2.20
CA ASP A 185 -6.68 13.31 0.91
C ASP A 185 -5.21 13.15 0.47
N MET A 186 -4.33 12.69 1.41
CA MET A 186 -2.93 12.41 1.11
C MET A 186 -2.80 11.16 0.26
N GLY A 187 -2.99 11.33 -1.04
CA GLY A 187 -2.91 10.28 -2.04
C GLY A 187 -2.01 10.67 -3.19
N GLY A 188 -2.02 9.81 -4.21
CA GLY A 188 -1.28 10.05 -5.45
C GLY A 188 -1.56 8.95 -6.47
N LYS A 189 -0.77 8.98 -7.56
CA LYS A 189 -0.86 7.99 -8.63
C LYS A 189 0.51 7.48 -9.03
N VAL A 190 0.59 6.20 -9.35
CA VAL A 190 1.75 5.61 -10.03
C VAL A 190 1.39 5.44 -11.50
N HIS A 191 2.14 6.08 -12.39
CA HIS A 191 2.07 5.92 -13.83
C HIS A 191 3.12 4.90 -14.27
N VAL A 192 2.68 3.71 -14.63
CA VAL A 192 3.55 2.68 -15.21
C VAL A 192 3.52 2.84 -16.72
N LEU A 193 4.65 3.20 -17.30
CA LEU A 193 4.80 3.50 -18.72
C LEU A 193 5.63 2.41 -19.42
N SER A 194 5.40 2.24 -20.74
CA SER A 194 6.35 1.52 -21.58
C SER A 194 7.73 2.19 -21.53
N LYS A 195 8.79 1.45 -21.85
CA LYS A 195 10.16 1.99 -21.84
C LYS A 195 10.30 3.25 -22.70
N ASP A 196 9.69 3.26 -23.89
CA ASP A 196 9.75 4.37 -24.82
C ASP A 196 9.01 5.60 -24.29
N LYS A 197 7.80 5.40 -23.76
CA LYS A 197 7.02 6.48 -23.14
C LYS A 197 7.72 7.05 -21.91
N TYR A 198 8.38 6.19 -21.12
CA TYR A 198 9.13 6.63 -19.96
C TYR A 198 10.36 7.44 -20.35
N ALA A 199 11.12 7.01 -21.39
CA ALA A 199 12.24 7.75 -21.93
C ALA A 199 11.81 9.12 -22.50
N ALA A 200 10.69 9.17 -23.22
CA ALA A 200 10.12 10.43 -23.70
C ALA A 200 9.70 11.33 -22.53
N TRP A 201 9.07 10.77 -21.49
CA TRP A 201 8.73 11.53 -20.29
C TRP A 201 9.97 12.03 -19.54
N GLN A 202 11.06 11.25 -19.47
CA GLN A 202 12.31 11.68 -18.85
C GLN A 202 12.99 12.82 -19.61
N SER A 203 12.98 12.79 -20.94
CA SER A 203 13.60 13.80 -21.81
C SER A 203 12.75 15.09 -21.94
N ASP A 204 11.45 15.01 -21.69
CA ASP A 204 10.60 16.18 -21.64
C ASP A 204 11.01 17.06 -20.45
N SER A 205 11.69 18.14 -20.71
CA SER A 205 12.26 19.02 -19.69
C SER A 205 11.22 19.69 -18.77
N GLY A 206 9.94 19.41 -18.95
CA GLY A 206 8.85 19.97 -18.12
C GLY A 206 8.77 21.51 -18.14
N SER A 207 9.61 22.11 -18.97
CA SER A 207 9.98 23.52 -19.00
C SER A 207 8.92 24.44 -19.61
N LYS A 208 7.71 23.94 -19.89
CA LYS A 208 6.65 24.79 -20.44
C LYS A 208 6.22 25.90 -19.48
N ILE A 209 6.47 25.74 -18.17
CA ILE A 209 6.03 26.72 -17.16
C ILE A 209 7.09 27.80 -16.89
N VAL A 210 8.38 27.49 -17.03
CA VAL A 210 9.46 28.45 -16.69
C VAL A 210 9.74 29.43 -17.84
N ASN A 211 9.42 29.04 -19.06
CA ASN A 211 9.44 29.93 -20.21
C ASN A 211 8.00 30.29 -20.60
N ALA A 212 7.28 30.96 -19.69
CA ALA A 212 6.08 31.68 -20.09
C ALA A 212 6.52 32.68 -21.17
N SER A 213 6.53 32.23 -22.44
CA SER A 213 6.57 33.13 -23.57
C SER A 213 5.37 34.05 -23.43
N ALA A 214 5.51 35.27 -23.83
CA ALA A 214 4.49 36.34 -23.72
C ALA A 214 3.09 35.96 -24.28
N ASP A 215 2.95 34.76 -24.83
CA ASP A 215 1.77 34.25 -25.53
C ASP A 215 0.87 33.31 -24.68
N ILE A 216 1.27 32.90 -23.44
CA ILE A 216 0.42 32.09 -22.59
C ILE A 216 -0.32 32.99 -21.58
N PRO A 217 -1.65 32.98 -21.54
CA PRO A 217 -2.42 33.76 -20.57
C PRO A 217 -2.02 33.42 -19.12
N LEU A 218 -1.88 34.45 -18.28
CA LEU A 218 -1.41 34.30 -16.88
C LEU A 218 -2.31 33.38 -16.02
N ASP A 219 -3.59 33.30 -16.32
CA ASP A 219 -4.54 32.41 -15.66
C ASP A 219 -4.22 30.92 -15.94
N GLN A 220 -3.80 30.59 -17.16
CA GLN A 220 -3.36 29.25 -17.53
C GLN A 220 -2.04 28.89 -16.84
N VAL A 221 -1.09 29.82 -16.79
CA VAL A 221 0.16 29.67 -16.05
C VAL A 221 -0.12 29.47 -14.55
N GLY A 222 -1.04 30.25 -14.00
CA GLY A 222 -1.48 30.15 -12.61
C GLY A 222 -2.13 28.79 -12.29
N ALA A 223 -3.01 28.29 -13.18
CA ALA A 223 -3.65 26.99 -13.05
C ALA A 223 -2.63 25.85 -13.07
N GLU A 224 -1.62 25.92 -13.94
CA GLU A 224 -0.55 24.94 -14.04
C GLU A 224 0.39 24.98 -12.82
N LEU A 225 0.75 26.18 -12.35
CA LEU A 225 1.55 26.37 -11.14
C LEU A 225 0.81 25.84 -9.89
N ARG A 226 -0.48 26.12 -9.78
CA ARG A 226 -1.33 25.61 -8.70
C ARG A 226 -1.26 24.07 -8.59
N ASN A 227 -1.31 23.37 -9.72
CA ASN A 227 -1.23 21.91 -9.77
C ASN A 227 0.21 21.42 -9.53
N SER A 228 1.19 22.00 -10.25
CA SER A 228 2.59 21.56 -10.19
C SER A 228 3.27 21.88 -8.84
N LYS A 229 2.81 22.90 -8.13
CA LYS A 229 3.30 23.25 -6.78
C LYS A 229 2.48 22.66 -5.65
N GLY A 230 1.43 21.87 -5.97
CA GLY A 230 0.60 21.18 -4.97
C GLY A 230 -0.35 22.09 -4.20
N CYS A 231 -0.57 23.32 -4.63
CA CYS A 231 -1.46 24.27 -3.95
C CYS A 231 -2.91 23.74 -3.88
N VAL A 232 -3.30 22.90 -4.83
CA VAL A 232 -4.64 22.25 -4.91
C VAL A 232 -4.97 21.39 -3.70
N VAL A 233 -3.94 20.92 -2.99
CA VAL A 233 -4.12 20.03 -1.81
C VAL A 233 -4.79 20.78 -0.65
N CYS A 234 -4.49 22.06 -0.53
CA CYS A 234 -5.03 22.90 0.55
C CYS A 234 -6.04 23.94 0.08
N HIS A 235 -5.89 24.43 -1.18
CA HIS A 235 -6.68 25.56 -1.70
C HIS A 235 -7.58 25.13 -2.86
N ASN A 236 -8.86 25.44 -2.79
CA ASN A 236 -9.78 25.29 -3.92
C ASN A 236 -10.04 26.64 -4.62
N ILE A 237 -10.56 26.60 -5.86
CA ILE A 237 -10.90 27.78 -6.66
C ILE A 237 -12.41 27.90 -6.93
N ASP A 238 -13.17 26.85 -6.58
CA ASP A 238 -14.61 26.75 -6.83
C ASP A 238 -15.46 27.21 -5.65
N GLY A 239 -14.82 27.41 -4.48
CA GLY A 239 -15.49 27.81 -3.25
C GLY A 239 -16.16 26.68 -2.51
N ALA A 240 -15.88 25.41 -2.89
CA ALA A 240 -16.39 24.25 -2.17
C ALA A 240 -15.86 24.23 -0.73
N ALA A 241 -16.72 23.91 0.23
CA ALA A 241 -16.28 23.68 1.59
C ALA A 241 -15.48 22.36 1.66
N GLY A 242 -14.26 22.39 2.21
CA GLY A 242 -13.47 21.16 2.40
C GLY A 242 -11.96 21.27 2.21
N GLY A 243 -11.45 22.40 1.75
CA GLY A 243 -10.00 22.64 1.74
C GLY A 243 -9.47 22.98 3.13
N THR A 244 -8.25 22.54 3.46
CA THR A 244 -7.58 22.92 4.72
C THR A 244 -7.06 24.35 4.70
N GLY A 245 -6.93 24.95 3.52
CA GLY A 245 -6.59 26.36 3.29
C GLY A 245 -7.79 27.19 2.82
N PRO A 246 -7.71 28.52 2.87
CA PRO A 246 -8.76 29.39 2.35
C PRO A 246 -8.97 29.17 0.84
N THR A 247 -10.22 29.33 0.39
CA THR A 247 -10.52 29.26 -1.04
C THR A 247 -9.92 30.43 -1.79
N TRP A 248 -9.47 30.19 -3.02
CA TRP A 248 -9.02 31.23 -3.96
C TRP A 248 -10.13 31.70 -4.91
N LYS A 249 -11.37 31.35 -4.62
CA LYS A 249 -12.50 31.83 -5.41
C LYS A 249 -12.59 33.35 -5.35
N GLY A 250 -12.48 33.99 -6.50
CA GLY A 250 -12.58 35.44 -6.62
C GLY A 250 -11.27 36.22 -6.46
N LEU A 251 -10.11 35.51 -6.42
CA LEU A 251 -8.78 36.11 -6.54
C LEU A 251 -8.42 36.30 -8.01
#